data_c2dceadc0abb4ef557b5e1a6da3767f1
#
_entry.id   c2dceadc0abb4ef557b5e1a6da3767f1
#
_cell.length_a   1.000
_cell.length_b   1.000
_cell.length_c   1.000
_cell.angle_alpha   90.00
_cell.angle_beta   90.00
_cell.angle_gamma   90.00
#
_symmetry.space_group_name_H-M   'P 1'
#
loop_
_entity.id
_entity.type
_entity.pdbx_description
1 polymer ?
#
loop_
_entity_poly.entity_id
_entity_poly.type
_entity_poly.pdbx_seq_one_letter_code
_entity_poly.pdbx_strand_id
1 'polypeptide(L)'
;GEQNENAQPAGANQSQELVFAPMFDVQASAGFGSDVSVEDINDYFAFNKNWLSSQLNVSGDKLAFVSISGDSMLPTLNPGDNVLVDMSQTSLVREGIYLLHTEQGLMAKRLKNKAKGAIEVVSDNSEYPNWDINETNSEFNHIVGKVVWCAREL
;
A
#
# COMPACT_ATOMS: atom_id res chain seq x y z
N GLY A 1 -41.38 24.39 -14.51
CA GLY A 1 -40.11 24.13 -14.92
C GLY A 1 -39.66 22.72 -14.69
N GLU A 2 -38.88 22.33 -15.54
CA GLU A 2 -38.36 21.05 -15.43
C GLU A 2 -37.47 20.95 -14.28
N GLN A 3 -37.75 20.01 -13.52
CA GLN A 3 -36.96 19.85 -12.37
C GLN A 3 -35.78 19.04 -12.69
N ASN A 4 -34.75 19.36 -12.04
CA ASN A 4 -33.55 18.61 -12.13
C ASN A 4 -33.59 17.49 -11.12
N GLU A 5 -34.53 16.62 -11.33
CA GLU A 5 -34.77 15.61 -10.34
C GLU A 5 -33.61 14.69 -10.18
N ASN A 6 -32.82 14.62 -11.20
CA ASN A 6 -31.63 13.74 -11.15
C ASN A 6 -30.37 14.53 -10.93
N ALA A 7 -30.49 15.72 -10.40
CA ALA A 7 -29.32 16.52 -10.17
C ALA A 7 -28.38 15.81 -9.22
N GLN A 8 -27.13 15.74 -9.61
CA GLN A 8 -26.09 15.13 -8.81
C GLN A 8 -25.39 16.21 -8.01
N PRO A 9 -24.75 15.83 -6.91
CA PRO A 9 -23.98 16.80 -6.13
C PRO A 9 -22.93 17.47 -6.99
N ALA A 10 -22.55 18.66 -6.58
CA ALA A 10 -21.52 19.38 -7.29
C ALA A 10 -20.26 18.53 -7.39
N GLY A 11 -19.74 18.41 -8.58
CA GLY A 11 -18.55 17.60 -8.81
C GLY A 11 -18.81 16.15 -9.13
N ALA A 12 -20.04 15.66 -8.93
CA ALA A 12 -20.32 14.25 -9.15
C ALA A 12 -20.26 13.87 -10.64
N ASN A 13 -20.52 14.81 -11.53
CA ASN A 13 -20.43 14.56 -12.97
C ASN A 13 -19.05 14.78 -13.52
N GLN A 14 -18.15 15.33 -12.72
CA GLN A 14 -16.79 15.51 -13.09
C GLN A 14 -16.03 14.33 -12.52
N SER A 15 -15.15 13.80 -13.27
CA SER A 15 -14.31 12.74 -12.74
C SER A 15 -15.08 11.54 -12.31
N GLN A 16 -15.94 11.09 -13.17
CA GLN A 16 -16.56 9.80 -12.95
C GLN A 16 -15.55 8.67 -13.14
N GLU A 17 -14.31 9.03 -13.43
CA GLU A 17 -13.29 8.04 -13.69
C GLU A 17 -12.94 7.28 -12.40
N LEU A 18 -12.98 5.97 -12.50
CA LEU A 18 -12.66 5.08 -11.40
C LEU A 18 -11.31 4.42 -11.66
N VAL A 19 -10.59 4.19 -10.59
CA VAL A 19 -9.35 3.43 -10.62
C VAL A 19 -9.57 2.18 -9.78
N PHE A 20 -9.20 1.04 -10.32
CA PHE A 20 -9.41 -0.24 -9.66
C PHE A 20 -8.10 -0.71 -9.04
N ALA A 21 -8.16 -1.05 -7.76
CA ALA A 21 -7.04 -1.63 -7.04
C ALA A 21 -7.34 -3.11 -6.83
N PRO A 22 -6.53 -4.00 -7.41
CA PRO A 22 -6.73 -5.43 -7.18
C PRO A 22 -6.35 -5.79 -5.75
N MET A 23 -7.14 -6.71 -5.17
CA MET A 23 -6.85 -7.24 -3.85
C MET A 23 -6.14 -8.58 -4.01
N PHE A 24 -4.96 -8.67 -3.43
CA PHE A 24 -4.17 -9.88 -3.48
C PHE A 24 -4.27 -10.65 -2.17
N ASP A 25 -4.32 -11.96 -2.26
CA ASP A 25 -4.16 -12.81 -1.10
C ASP A 25 -2.70 -12.74 -0.65
N VAL A 26 -2.48 -12.41 0.63
CA VAL A 26 -1.12 -12.23 1.15
C VAL A 26 -0.29 -13.49 0.99
N GLN A 27 -0.87 -14.66 1.22
CA GLN A 27 -0.12 -15.91 1.09
C GLN A 27 0.20 -16.23 -0.37
N ALA A 28 -0.77 -16.03 -1.24
CA ALA A 28 -0.57 -16.27 -2.67
C ALA A 28 0.36 -15.22 -3.27
N SER A 29 0.51 -14.09 -2.63
CA SER A 29 1.34 -13.01 -3.14
C SER A 29 2.73 -12.98 -2.53
N ALA A 30 3.24 -14.13 -2.06
CA ALA A 30 4.62 -14.21 -1.59
C ALA A 30 5.60 -13.82 -2.69
N GLY A 31 5.21 -13.95 -3.94
CA GLY A 31 5.98 -13.49 -5.08
C GLY A 31 5.56 -12.12 -5.59
N PHE A 32 4.81 -11.36 -4.80
CA PHE A 32 4.30 -10.06 -5.18
C PHE A 32 5.46 -9.14 -5.57
N GLY A 33 5.29 -8.46 -6.69
CA GLY A 33 6.35 -7.61 -7.21
C GLY A 33 7.25 -8.29 -8.22
N SER A 34 7.18 -9.61 -8.37
CA SER A 34 7.90 -10.31 -9.41
C SER A 34 6.96 -10.75 -10.51
N ASP A 35 6.21 -11.82 -10.34
CA ASP A 35 5.32 -12.34 -11.39
C ASP A 35 3.91 -12.54 -10.87
N VAL A 36 3.27 -11.44 -10.49
CA VAL A 36 1.90 -11.50 -10.01
C VAL A 36 0.98 -11.74 -11.20
N SER A 37 0.21 -12.81 -11.13
CA SER A 37 -0.73 -13.15 -12.21
C SER A 37 -2.14 -12.76 -11.82
N VAL A 38 -3.03 -12.76 -12.81
CA VAL A 38 -4.45 -12.49 -12.57
C VAL A 38 -5.05 -13.49 -11.59
N GLU A 39 -4.49 -14.68 -11.52
CA GLU A 39 -5.00 -15.73 -10.63
C GLU A 39 -4.77 -15.41 -9.15
N ASP A 40 -3.84 -14.51 -8.85
CA ASP A 40 -3.56 -14.10 -7.48
C ASP A 40 -4.51 -13.00 -6.99
N ILE A 41 -5.39 -12.52 -7.87
CA ILE A 41 -6.29 -11.43 -7.55
C ILE A 41 -7.62 -12.00 -7.08
N ASN A 42 -8.00 -11.68 -5.82
CA ASN A 42 -9.26 -12.13 -5.25
C ASN A 42 -10.42 -11.22 -5.61
N ASP A 43 -10.19 -9.93 -5.67
CA ASP A 43 -11.25 -8.96 -5.88
C ASP A 43 -10.64 -7.62 -6.27
N TYR A 44 -11.50 -6.66 -6.57
CA TYR A 44 -11.08 -5.31 -6.91
C TYR A 44 -11.84 -4.31 -6.08
N PHE A 45 -11.17 -3.24 -5.67
CA PHE A 45 -11.81 -2.10 -5.05
C PHE A 45 -11.70 -0.92 -5.99
N ALA A 46 -12.78 -0.17 -6.12
CA ALA A 46 -12.85 0.98 -7.01
C ALA A 46 -12.70 2.25 -6.20
N PHE A 47 -11.85 3.15 -6.67
CA PHE A 47 -11.63 4.45 -6.07
C PHE A 47 -11.86 5.53 -7.10
N ASN A 48 -12.42 6.65 -6.66
CA ASN A 48 -12.55 7.81 -7.52
C ASN A 48 -11.15 8.40 -7.75
N LYS A 49 -10.81 8.64 -9.01
CA LYS A 49 -9.48 9.11 -9.38
C LYS A 49 -9.15 10.46 -8.74
N ASN A 50 -10.13 11.37 -8.71
CA ASN A 50 -9.91 12.68 -8.09
C ASN A 50 -9.68 12.56 -6.59
N TRP A 51 -10.39 11.66 -5.94
CA TRP A 51 -10.21 11.45 -4.51
C TRP A 51 -8.79 10.96 -4.22
N LEU A 52 -8.31 10.01 -5.00
CA LEU A 52 -6.93 9.51 -4.84
C LEU A 52 -5.93 10.64 -4.97
N SER A 53 -6.10 11.47 -5.98
CA SER A 53 -5.18 12.56 -6.25
C SER A 53 -5.24 13.63 -5.17
N SER A 54 -6.43 14.05 -4.79
CA SER A 54 -6.59 15.18 -3.86
C SER A 54 -6.38 14.78 -2.42
N GLN A 55 -6.75 13.57 -2.02
CA GLN A 55 -6.67 13.14 -0.62
C GLN A 55 -5.37 12.39 -0.33
N LEU A 56 -4.89 11.59 -1.25
CA LEU A 56 -3.74 10.73 -1.02
C LEU A 56 -2.52 11.14 -1.84
N ASN A 57 -2.69 12.08 -2.77
CA ASN A 57 -1.63 12.49 -3.67
C ASN A 57 -1.07 11.30 -4.45
N VAL A 58 -1.97 10.47 -4.96
CA VAL A 58 -1.66 9.23 -5.66
C VAL A 58 -2.26 9.29 -7.04
N SER A 59 -1.50 8.91 -8.08
CA SER A 59 -1.99 8.94 -9.45
C SER A 59 -2.97 7.82 -9.76
N GLY A 60 -2.83 6.70 -9.07
CA GLY A 60 -3.69 5.55 -9.29
C GLY A 60 -3.21 4.60 -10.36
N ASP A 61 -2.03 4.83 -10.93
CA ASP A 61 -1.56 4.01 -12.03
C ASP A 61 -1.22 2.58 -11.62
N LYS A 62 -0.70 2.40 -10.41
CA LYS A 62 -0.28 1.09 -9.94
C LYS A 62 -0.68 0.92 -8.49
N LEU A 63 -1.91 0.52 -8.26
CA LEU A 63 -2.43 0.30 -6.93
C LEU A 63 -2.63 -1.18 -6.65
N ALA A 64 -2.51 -1.54 -5.40
CA ALA A 64 -2.85 -2.87 -4.91
C ALA A 64 -3.47 -2.74 -3.53
N PHE A 65 -4.32 -3.69 -3.19
CA PHE A 65 -4.89 -3.81 -1.85
C PHE A 65 -4.36 -5.10 -1.25
N VAL A 66 -3.78 -5.01 -0.05
CA VAL A 66 -3.12 -6.15 0.59
C VAL A 66 -3.59 -6.23 2.04
N SER A 67 -3.90 -7.44 2.49
CA SER A 67 -4.28 -7.66 3.89
C SER A 67 -3.05 -7.78 4.77
N ILE A 68 -3.14 -7.18 5.95
CA ILE A 68 -2.08 -7.26 6.94
C ILE A 68 -2.25 -8.53 7.76
N SER A 69 -1.17 -9.27 7.92
CA SER A 69 -1.12 -10.39 8.84
C SER A 69 -0.07 -10.10 9.90
N GLY A 70 -0.25 -10.69 11.08
CA GLY A 70 0.68 -10.47 12.18
C GLY A 70 0.45 -9.14 12.89
N ASP A 71 1.25 -8.89 13.91
CA ASP A 71 1.04 -7.78 14.84
C ASP A 71 2.24 -6.83 14.92
N SER A 72 3.18 -6.92 13.98
CA SER A 72 4.41 -6.13 14.08
C SER A 72 4.17 -4.64 13.91
N MET A 73 3.05 -4.25 13.34
CA MET A 73 2.74 -2.83 13.11
C MET A 73 1.70 -2.27 14.07
N LEU A 74 1.37 -3.00 15.13
CA LEU A 74 0.52 -2.46 16.18
C LEU A 74 1.21 -1.28 16.86
N PRO A 75 0.49 -0.26 17.25
CA PRO A 75 -0.97 -0.10 17.17
C PRO A 75 -1.45 0.53 15.86
N THR A 76 -0.56 0.79 14.92
CA THR A 76 -0.89 1.52 13.70
C THR A 76 -1.70 0.67 12.74
N LEU A 77 -1.26 -0.55 12.48
CA LEU A 77 -1.98 -1.48 11.63
C LEU A 77 -2.29 -2.74 12.42
N ASN A 78 -3.52 -3.19 12.36
CA ASN A 78 -3.98 -4.40 13.04
C ASN A 78 -4.00 -5.57 12.08
N PRO A 79 -3.80 -6.79 12.57
CA PRO A 79 -4.04 -7.98 11.74
C PRO A 79 -5.46 -7.92 11.18
N GLY A 80 -5.59 -8.19 9.89
CA GLY A 80 -6.87 -8.11 9.19
C GLY A 80 -7.15 -6.79 8.51
N ASP A 81 -6.39 -5.74 8.82
CA ASP A 81 -6.52 -4.48 8.08
C ASP A 81 -6.15 -4.70 6.62
N ASN A 82 -6.80 -3.95 5.74
CA ASN A 82 -6.44 -3.92 4.33
C ASN A 82 -5.76 -2.60 4.03
N VAL A 83 -4.61 -2.66 3.41
CA VAL A 83 -3.85 -1.45 3.09
C VAL A 83 -3.81 -1.22 1.60
N LEU A 84 -3.96 0.04 1.22
CA LEU A 84 -3.80 0.46 -0.17
C LEU A 84 -2.34 0.80 -0.39
N VAL A 85 -1.74 0.16 -1.38
CA VAL A 85 -0.32 0.30 -1.68
C VAL A 85 -0.17 0.96 -3.03
N ASP A 86 0.61 2.02 -3.07
CA ASP A 86 0.98 2.68 -4.32
C ASP A 86 2.31 2.08 -4.79
N MET A 87 2.22 1.19 -5.76
CA MET A 87 3.37 0.46 -6.27
C MET A 87 4.22 1.27 -7.23
N SER A 88 3.87 2.52 -7.49
CA SER A 88 4.75 3.41 -8.22
C SER A 88 5.84 4.01 -7.32
N GLN A 89 5.69 3.89 -6.01
CA GLN A 89 6.65 4.42 -5.05
C GLN A 89 7.53 3.30 -4.52
N THR A 90 8.58 3.02 -5.25
CA THR A 90 9.48 1.89 -4.95
C THR A 90 10.82 2.33 -4.39
N SER A 91 10.98 3.60 -4.07
CA SER A 91 12.18 4.11 -3.41
C SER A 91 11.77 4.97 -2.22
N LEU A 92 12.65 5.06 -1.23
CA LEU A 92 12.34 5.77 -0.01
C LEU A 92 12.68 7.26 -0.18
N VAL A 93 11.70 8.02 -0.66
CA VAL A 93 11.81 9.48 -0.76
C VAL A 93 11.38 10.12 0.54
N ARG A 94 10.29 9.61 1.12
CA ARG A 94 9.76 10.12 2.40
C ARG A 94 9.59 8.97 3.36
N GLU A 95 9.88 9.22 4.60
CA GLU A 95 9.65 8.23 5.65
C GLU A 95 8.16 7.92 5.75
N GLY A 96 7.84 6.68 6.03
CA GLY A 96 6.45 6.23 6.10
C GLY A 96 6.40 4.72 6.13
N ILE A 97 5.20 4.18 5.95
CA ILE A 97 4.98 2.75 5.95
C ILE A 97 5.04 2.26 4.51
N TYR A 98 5.81 1.20 4.31
CA TYR A 98 6.02 0.60 2.99
C TYR A 98 5.80 -0.90 3.05
N LEU A 99 5.40 -1.45 1.93
CA LEU A 99 5.35 -2.89 1.77
C LEU A 99 6.70 -3.34 1.23
N LEU A 100 7.32 -4.28 1.92
CA LEU A 100 8.62 -4.84 1.55
C LEU A 100 8.45 -6.28 1.11
N HIS A 101 9.22 -6.67 0.12
CA HIS A 101 9.41 -8.08 -0.23
C HIS A 101 10.78 -8.49 0.29
N THR A 102 10.79 -9.50 1.15
CA THR A 102 12.00 -9.99 1.80
C THR A 102 12.11 -11.49 1.58
N GLU A 103 13.22 -12.09 2.03
CA GLU A 103 13.35 -13.53 1.98
C GLU A 103 12.27 -14.25 2.76
N GLN A 104 11.66 -13.57 3.72
CA GLN A 104 10.59 -14.13 4.55
C GLN A 104 9.20 -13.81 4.01
N GLY A 105 9.13 -13.18 2.82
CA GLY A 105 7.86 -12.82 2.20
C GLY A 105 7.56 -11.35 2.33
N LEU A 106 6.28 -11.01 2.17
CA LEU A 106 5.83 -9.63 2.24
C LEU A 106 5.64 -9.19 3.68
N MET A 107 6.04 -7.96 3.96
CA MET A 107 5.81 -7.38 5.28
C MET A 107 5.63 -5.87 5.14
N ALA A 108 4.79 -5.31 6.01
CA ALA A 108 4.62 -3.86 6.12
C ALA A 108 5.51 -3.37 7.25
N LYS A 109 6.30 -2.33 6.99
CA LYS A 109 7.24 -1.78 7.97
C LYS A 109 7.36 -0.28 7.77
N ARG A 110 7.74 0.42 8.81
CA ARG A 110 8.06 1.84 8.72
C ARG A 110 9.50 1.98 8.30
N LEU A 111 9.75 2.75 7.26
CA LEU A 111 11.09 2.93 6.71
C LEU A 111 11.57 4.34 6.97
N LYS A 112 12.82 4.45 7.39
CA LYS A 112 13.48 5.72 7.66
C LYS A 112 14.83 5.74 6.98
N ASN A 113 15.21 6.91 6.46
CA ASN A 113 16.53 7.07 5.86
C ASN A 113 17.59 7.12 6.94
N LYS A 114 18.71 6.46 6.68
CA LYS A 114 19.88 6.51 7.53
C LYS A 114 21.08 7.02 6.73
N ALA A 115 22.15 7.30 7.42
CA ALA A 115 23.36 7.77 6.79
C ALA A 115 23.89 6.74 5.77
N LYS A 116 24.59 7.22 4.75
CA LYS A 116 25.26 6.39 3.75
C LYS A 116 24.29 5.55 2.92
N GLY A 117 23.07 6.04 2.75
CA GLY A 117 22.10 5.38 1.89
C GLY A 117 21.44 4.15 2.50
N ALA A 118 21.69 3.86 3.76
CA ALA A 118 21.02 2.76 4.43
C ALA A 118 19.60 3.15 4.79
N ILE A 119 18.74 2.14 4.97
CA ILE A 119 17.35 2.33 5.35
C ILE A 119 17.13 1.58 6.66
N GLU A 120 16.59 2.28 7.65
CA GLU A 120 16.18 1.64 8.88
C GLU A 120 14.78 1.09 8.72
N VAL A 121 14.60 -0.19 9.04
CA VAL A 121 13.32 -0.89 8.98
C VAL A 121 12.80 -1.02 10.40
N VAL A 122 11.64 -0.42 10.66
CA VAL A 122 11.10 -0.29 12.00
C VAL A 122 9.72 -0.92 12.06
N SER A 123 9.50 -1.75 13.06
CA SER A 123 8.15 -2.19 13.40
C SER A 123 7.56 -1.21 14.41
N ASP A 124 6.33 -0.76 14.16
CA ASP A 124 5.68 0.15 15.12
C ASP A 124 5.47 -0.53 16.46
N ASN A 125 5.32 -1.84 16.47
CA ASN A 125 5.29 -2.63 17.71
C ASN A 125 6.72 -2.79 18.22
N SER A 126 7.00 -2.19 19.36
CA SER A 126 8.36 -2.15 19.92
C SER A 126 8.89 -3.51 20.36
N GLU A 127 8.05 -4.53 20.39
CA GLU A 127 8.52 -5.89 20.69
C GLU A 127 9.36 -6.50 19.58
N TYR A 128 9.30 -5.89 18.40
CA TYR A 128 10.07 -6.36 17.25
C TYR A 128 11.30 -5.48 17.08
N PRO A 129 12.49 -6.08 16.85
CA PRO A 129 13.70 -5.28 16.71
C PRO A 129 13.76 -4.57 15.37
N ASN A 130 14.44 -3.42 15.35
CA ASN A 130 14.73 -2.72 14.12
C ASN A 130 15.91 -3.38 13.42
N TRP A 131 15.97 -3.22 12.11
CA TRP A 131 17.08 -3.72 11.32
C TRP A 131 17.29 -2.79 10.12
N ASP A 132 18.37 -3.00 9.40
CA ASP A 132 18.74 -2.08 8.31
C ASP A 132 18.78 -2.81 6.98
N ILE A 133 18.38 -2.10 5.94
CA ILE A 133 18.67 -2.48 4.57
C ILE A 133 19.92 -1.68 4.16
N ASN A 134 20.95 -2.38 3.74
CA ASN A 134 22.23 -1.78 3.36
C ASN A 134 22.82 -2.51 2.16
N GLU A 135 24.04 -2.18 1.81
CA GLU A 135 24.68 -2.77 0.63
C GLU A 135 24.80 -4.29 0.70
N THR A 136 24.89 -4.85 1.91
CA THR A 136 25.11 -6.29 2.04
C THR A 136 23.84 -7.10 1.85
N ASN A 137 22.67 -6.52 2.06
CA ASN A 137 21.40 -7.25 1.99
C ASN A 137 20.36 -6.63 1.05
N SER A 138 20.72 -5.58 0.32
CA SER A 138 19.74 -4.88 -0.50
C SER A 138 19.19 -5.74 -1.62
N GLU A 139 19.93 -6.73 -2.10
CA GLU A 139 19.42 -7.58 -3.18
C GLU A 139 18.29 -8.50 -2.72
N PHE A 140 18.16 -8.71 -1.41
CA PHE A 140 17.13 -9.58 -0.84
C PHE A 140 15.93 -8.81 -0.30
N ASN A 141 15.99 -7.48 -0.29
CA ASN A 141 14.97 -6.64 0.35
C ASN A 141 14.55 -5.53 -0.60
N HIS A 142 13.32 -5.60 -1.07
CA HIS A 142 12.82 -4.67 -2.07
C HIS A 142 11.59 -3.95 -1.59
N ILE A 143 11.51 -2.65 -1.88
CA ILE A 143 10.30 -1.88 -1.62
C ILE A 143 9.33 -2.19 -2.75
N VAL A 144 8.16 -2.74 -2.40
CA VAL A 144 7.09 -3.03 -3.35
C VAL A 144 6.26 -1.78 -3.61
N GLY A 145 6.02 -0.99 -2.57
CA GLY A 145 5.26 0.23 -2.71
C GLY A 145 5.04 0.90 -1.36
N LYS A 146 4.45 2.09 -1.40
CA LYS A 146 4.15 2.85 -0.20
C LYS A 146 2.72 2.58 0.23
N VAL A 147 2.52 2.33 1.52
CA VAL A 147 1.19 2.19 2.10
C VAL A 147 0.62 3.60 2.26
N VAL A 148 -0.49 3.87 1.57
CA VAL A 148 -1.05 5.23 1.53
C VAL A 148 -2.40 5.34 2.22
N TRP A 149 -3.05 4.23 2.53
CA TRP A 149 -4.38 4.25 3.15
C TRP A 149 -4.67 2.89 3.75
N CYS A 150 -5.56 2.86 4.72
CA CYS A 150 -5.91 1.64 5.44
C CYS A 150 -7.42 1.57 5.63
N ALA A 151 -7.98 0.40 5.41
CA ALA A 151 -9.38 0.11 5.66
C ALA A 151 -9.48 -1.02 6.68
N ARG A 152 -10.45 -0.91 7.59
CA ARG A 152 -10.60 -1.87 8.68
C ARG A 152 -12.07 -2.22 8.85
N GLU A 153 -12.33 -3.51 8.98
CA GLU A 153 -13.66 -3.96 9.36
C GLU A 153 -13.81 -3.87 10.88
N LEU A 154 -15.02 -3.51 11.32
CA LEU A 154 -15.29 -3.39 12.75
C LEU A 154 -15.90 -4.66 13.32
#